data_957e2b0109849dde6524a2f1dbd19e27
#
_entry.id   957e2b0109849dde6524a2f1dbd19e27
#
_cell.length_a   1.000
_cell.length_b   1.000
_cell.length_c   1.000
_cell.angle_alpha   90.00
_cell.angle_beta   90.00
_cell.angle_gamma   90.00
#
_symmetry.space_group_name_H-M   'P 1'
#
loop_
_entity.id
_entity.type
_entity.pdbx_description
1 polymer ?
#
loop_
_entity_poly.entity_id
_entity_poly.type
_entity_poly.pdbx_seq_one_letter_code
_entity_poly.pdbx_strand_id
1 'polypeptide(L)'
;MKPEKITDTKINDTAYQKKKERARIISRAFHFSLPVFCGYLFLGSAFGIMFSALGFSPLWAGMTSVLVYAGSGQFALSSMIGAGASLITVFLTSFFVNSRHIFYGISFIDEYKSAGLRGKYMMFSLTDETYSVHCFMKGAGEDVRTWFFVSLFDHIYWILGGMLGAFIGSVSSFDFRGIEFSMTALFAVILVERIRTIGKEAVHTALLGGGCALLLLFLLGEGSFLLPSMACSLVLVYIKGSRAHSREESKRA
;
A
#
# COMPACT_ATOMS: atom_id res chain seq x y z
N MET A 1 -51.07 32.09 15.02
CA MET A 1 -50.67 31.08 14.02
C MET A 1 -49.17 30.81 14.23
N LYS A 2 -48.81 29.60 14.72
CA LYS A 2 -47.49 29.32 15.26
C LYS A 2 -46.48 29.06 14.14
N PRO A 3 -45.40 29.84 13.99
CA PRO A 3 -44.32 29.59 13.00
C PRO A 3 -43.31 28.47 13.42
N GLU A 4 -43.40 28.01 14.68
CA GLU A 4 -42.37 27.16 15.31
C GLU A 4 -42.35 25.69 14.80
N LYS A 5 -43.50 25.12 14.42
CA LYS A 5 -43.58 23.71 13.97
C LYS A 5 -42.98 23.42 12.56
N ILE A 6 -42.92 24.41 11.70
CA ILE A 6 -42.43 24.24 10.31
C ILE A 6 -40.90 24.17 10.26
N THR A 7 -40.26 24.86 11.20
CA THR A 7 -38.76 24.92 11.26
C THR A 7 -38.20 23.58 11.79
N ASP A 8 -38.81 22.99 12.82
CA ASP A 8 -38.37 21.73 13.41
C ASP A 8 -38.53 20.53 12.47
N THR A 9 -39.61 20.49 11.69
CA THR A 9 -39.82 19.42 10.71
C THR A 9 -38.78 19.47 9.57
N LYS A 10 -38.46 20.66 9.06
CA LYS A 10 -37.41 20.83 8.02
C LYS A 10 -36.03 20.51 8.54
N ILE A 11 -35.70 20.85 9.77
CA ILE A 11 -34.41 20.54 10.41
C ILE A 11 -34.26 19.02 10.58
N ASN A 12 -35.34 18.34 11.05
CA ASN A 12 -35.35 16.87 11.22
C ASN A 12 -35.22 16.13 9.89
N ASP A 13 -35.91 16.58 8.84
CA ASP A 13 -35.80 16.02 7.49
C ASP A 13 -34.39 16.18 6.92
N THR A 14 -33.78 17.34 7.12
CA THR A 14 -32.40 17.58 6.64
C THR A 14 -31.38 16.71 7.37
N ALA A 15 -31.53 16.53 8.68
CA ALA A 15 -30.68 15.66 9.49
C ALA A 15 -30.85 14.19 9.10
N TYR A 16 -32.09 13.75 8.87
CA TYR A 16 -32.40 12.40 8.40
C TYR A 16 -31.77 12.10 7.03
N GLN A 17 -31.91 13.02 6.06
CA GLN A 17 -31.31 12.87 4.72
C GLN A 17 -29.77 12.79 4.79
N LYS A 18 -29.12 13.64 5.58
CA LYS A 18 -27.67 13.59 5.81
C LYS A 18 -27.23 12.26 6.41
N LYS A 19 -27.97 11.72 7.38
CA LYS A 19 -27.69 10.40 7.99
C LYS A 19 -27.81 9.28 6.97
N LYS A 20 -28.86 9.29 6.14
CA LYS A 20 -29.09 8.31 5.07
C LYS A 20 -27.99 8.36 4.00
N GLU A 21 -27.59 9.56 3.58
CA GLU A 21 -26.49 9.78 2.63
C GLU A 21 -25.16 9.23 3.19
N ARG A 22 -24.84 9.54 4.45
CA ARG A 22 -23.63 9.03 5.11
C ARG A 22 -23.63 7.51 5.20
N ALA A 23 -24.74 6.90 5.57
CA ALA A 23 -24.87 5.44 5.62
C ALA A 23 -24.65 4.80 4.23
N ARG A 24 -25.17 5.43 3.17
CA ARG A 24 -24.96 4.99 1.78
C ARG A 24 -23.48 5.06 1.39
N ILE A 25 -22.79 6.16 1.70
CA ILE A 25 -21.36 6.34 1.42
C ILE A 25 -20.54 5.24 2.13
N ILE A 26 -20.79 5.02 3.42
CA ILE A 26 -20.09 4.00 4.21
C ILE A 26 -20.34 2.60 3.65
N SER A 27 -21.60 2.27 3.33
CA SER A 27 -21.95 0.98 2.73
C SER A 27 -21.25 0.75 1.39
N ARG A 28 -21.20 1.76 0.52
CA ARG A 28 -20.47 1.69 -0.76
C ARG A 28 -18.98 1.49 -0.54
N ALA A 29 -18.37 2.26 0.36
CA ALA A 29 -16.97 2.13 0.71
C ALA A 29 -16.62 0.72 1.19
N PHE A 30 -17.46 0.13 2.05
CA PHE A 30 -17.30 -1.25 2.51
C PHE A 30 -17.30 -2.26 1.35
N HIS A 31 -18.19 -2.11 0.37
CA HIS A 31 -18.21 -3.01 -0.79
C HIS A 31 -16.96 -2.88 -1.65
N PHE A 32 -16.45 -1.66 -1.85
CA PHE A 32 -15.22 -1.44 -2.60
C PHE A 32 -13.96 -1.96 -1.89
N SER A 33 -13.93 -1.91 -0.55
CA SER A 33 -12.80 -2.38 0.24
C SER A 33 -12.83 -3.89 0.54
N LEU A 34 -13.94 -4.59 0.27
CA LEU A 34 -14.11 -6.01 0.59
C LEU A 34 -13.05 -6.93 -0.04
N PRO A 35 -12.63 -6.75 -1.31
CA PRO A 35 -11.54 -7.53 -1.88
C PRO A 35 -10.21 -7.33 -1.15
N VAL A 36 -9.93 -6.09 -0.70
CA VAL A 36 -8.72 -5.74 0.05
C VAL A 36 -8.76 -6.37 1.45
N PHE A 37 -9.93 -6.45 2.08
CA PHE A 37 -10.12 -7.08 3.39
C PHE A 37 -9.53 -8.49 3.44
N CYS A 38 -9.88 -9.36 2.48
CA CYS A 38 -9.38 -10.74 2.46
C CYS A 38 -7.86 -10.80 2.32
N GLY A 39 -7.29 -9.99 1.43
CA GLY A 39 -5.85 -9.89 1.24
C GLY A 39 -5.12 -9.36 2.48
N TYR A 40 -5.63 -8.29 3.08
CA TYR A 40 -5.01 -7.64 4.23
C TYR A 40 -5.13 -8.44 5.52
N LEU A 41 -6.22 -9.16 5.71
CA LEU A 41 -6.33 -10.05 6.86
C LEU A 41 -5.29 -11.16 6.78
N PHE A 42 -5.09 -11.75 5.60
CA PHE A 42 -4.10 -12.81 5.39
C PHE A 42 -2.65 -12.28 5.47
N LEU A 43 -2.30 -11.27 4.66
CA LEU A 43 -0.95 -10.72 4.61
C LEU A 43 -0.57 -10.01 5.91
N GLY A 44 -1.51 -9.26 6.51
CA GLY A 44 -1.31 -8.64 7.82
C GLY A 44 -1.05 -9.69 8.91
N SER A 45 -1.79 -10.82 8.89
CA SER A 45 -1.52 -11.91 9.83
C SER A 45 -0.14 -12.53 9.60
N ALA A 46 0.28 -12.71 8.36
CA ALA A 46 1.62 -13.19 8.05
C ALA A 46 2.71 -12.24 8.57
N PHE A 47 2.54 -10.91 8.36
CA PHE A 47 3.41 -9.90 8.96
C PHE A 47 3.43 -10.01 10.49
N GLY A 48 2.26 -10.08 11.13
CA GLY A 48 2.15 -10.16 12.58
C GLY A 48 2.85 -11.38 13.17
N ILE A 49 2.68 -12.56 12.57
CA ILE A 49 3.37 -13.81 12.99
C ILE A 49 4.89 -13.63 12.87
N MET A 50 5.38 -13.12 11.74
CA MET A 50 6.80 -12.86 11.53
C MET A 50 7.35 -11.85 12.55
N PHE A 51 6.59 -10.80 12.86
CA PHE A 51 6.97 -9.78 13.82
C PHE A 51 7.00 -10.32 15.26
N SER A 52 6.06 -11.22 15.61
CA SER A 52 6.06 -11.90 16.92
C SER A 52 7.24 -12.85 17.09
N ALA A 53 7.70 -13.51 16.02
CA ALA A 53 8.88 -14.36 16.04
C ALA A 53 10.18 -13.59 16.38
N LEU A 54 10.18 -12.27 16.18
CA LEU A 54 11.26 -11.34 16.61
C LEU A 54 11.12 -10.92 18.08
N GLY A 55 10.13 -11.42 18.81
CA GLY A 55 9.87 -11.07 20.21
C GLY A 55 8.96 -9.85 20.43
N PHE A 56 8.36 -9.30 19.39
CA PHE A 56 7.45 -8.16 19.53
C PHE A 56 6.02 -8.59 19.87
N SER A 57 5.39 -7.87 20.80
CA SER A 57 4.00 -8.14 21.19
C SER A 57 2.99 -7.70 20.13
N PRO A 58 1.73 -8.20 20.19
CA PRO A 58 0.64 -7.74 19.29
C PRO A 58 0.41 -6.24 19.29
N LEU A 59 0.66 -5.57 20.44
CA LEU A 59 0.55 -4.12 20.53
C LEU A 59 1.58 -3.42 19.63
N TRP A 60 2.81 -3.89 19.61
CA TRP A 60 3.86 -3.34 18.73
C TRP A 60 3.54 -3.56 17.26
N ALA A 61 3.01 -4.75 16.90
CA ALA A 61 2.52 -5.01 15.53
C ALA A 61 1.41 -4.03 15.13
N GLY A 62 0.46 -3.76 16.04
CA GLY A 62 -0.58 -2.76 15.84
C GLY A 62 -0.04 -1.34 15.69
N MET A 63 0.85 -0.91 16.57
CA MET A 63 1.48 0.42 16.50
C MET A 63 2.27 0.61 15.20
N THR A 64 3.03 -0.39 14.78
CA THR A 64 3.77 -0.36 13.52
C THR A 64 2.80 -0.25 12.33
N SER A 65 1.70 -1.01 12.36
CA SER A 65 0.67 -0.95 11.32
C SER A 65 -0.03 0.41 11.26
N VAL A 66 -0.27 1.06 12.40
CA VAL A 66 -0.86 2.41 12.45
C VAL A 66 0.09 3.48 11.93
N LEU A 67 1.38 3.41 12.29
CA LEU A 67 2.33 4.50 12.04
C LEU A 67 3.08 4.36 10.71
N VAL A 68 3.44 3.14 10.32
CA VAL A 68 4.21 2.86 9.11
C VAL A 68 3.29 2.56 7.94
N TYR A 69 2.30 1.71 8.12
CA TYR A 69 1.27 1.31 7.15
C TYR A 69 1.82 1.14 5.72
N ALA A 70 2.81 0.32 5.57
CA ALA A 70 3.45 0.02 4.29
C ALA A 70 3.73 -1.48 4.23
N GLY A 71 2.77 -2.28 3.74
CA GLY A 71 2.79 -3.74 3.78
C GLY A 71 4.16 -4.35 3.47
N SER A 72 4.65 -4.19 2.24
CA SER A 72 5.99 -4.65 1.85
C SER A 72 7.12 -3.99 2.66
N GLY A 73 6.97 -2.73 3.04
CA GLY A 73 7.92 -2.02 3.91
C GLY A 73 8.01 -2.62 5.31
N GLN A 74 6.88 -3.06 5.89
CA GLN A 74 6.85 -3.70 7.21
C GLN A 74 7.45 -5.11 7.19
N PHE A 75 7.23 -5.89 6.13
CA PHE A 75 7.92 -7.18 5.93
C PHE A 75 9.43 -6.98 5.80
N ALA A 76 9.87 -6.02 4.97
CA ALA A 76 11.29 -5.69 4.82
C ALA A 76 11.90 -5.20 6.15
N LEU A 77 11.18 -4.35 6.90
CA LEU A 77 11.59 -3.88 8.22
C LEU A 77 11.80 -5.06 9.19
N SER A 78 10.85 -6.00 9.24
CA SER A 78 10.97 -7.19 10.09
C SER A 78 12.20 -8.03 9.74
N SER A 79 12.45 -8.27 8.45
CA SER A 79 13.63 -9.01 7.99
C SER A 79 14.93 -8.27 8.35
N MET A 80 14.97 -6.94 8.19
CA MET A 80 16.15 -6.14 8.54
C MET A 80 16.40 -6.11 10.05
N ILE A 81 15.36 -6.06 10.88
CA ILE A 81 15.49 -6.15 12.35
C ILE A 81 16.05 -7.53 12.74
N GLY A 82 15.50 -8.60 12.16
CA GLY A 82 15.99 -9.98 12.40
C GLY A 82 17.44 -10.18 11.99
N ALA A 83 17.88 -9.53 10.94
CA ALA A 83 19.27 -9.57 10.44
C ALA A 83 20.23 -8.59 11.21
N GLY A 84 19.73 -7.79 12.16
CA GLY A 84 20.55 -6.79 12.86
C GLY A 84 21.08 -5.68 11.95
N ALA A 85 20.31 -5.29 10.92
CA ALA A 85 20.74 -4.29 9.95
C ALA A 85 20.96 -2.91 10.59
N SER A 86 21.92 -2.14 10.05
CA SER A 86 22.18 -0.77 10.52
C SER A 86 21.00 0.16 10.26
N LEU A 87 20.83 1.20 11.08
CA LEU A 87 19.77 2.21 10.88
C LEU A 87 19.85 2.88 9.50
N ILE A 88 21.04 3.08 8.96
CA ILE A 88 21.23 3.63 7.62
C ILE A 88 20.68 2.68 6.57
N THR A 89 20.95 1.38 6.68
CA THR A 89 20.41 0.35 5.79
C THR A 89 18.88 0.32 5.86
N VAL A 90 18.32 0.34 7.07
CA VAL A 90 16.87 0.37 7.28
C VAL A 90 16.25 1.61 6.62
N PHE A 91 16.82 2.80 6.84
CA PHE A 91 16.33 4.04 6.25
C PHE A 91 16.35 4.01 4.72
N LEU A 92 17.51 3.68 4.14
CA LEU A 92 17.66 3.67 2.68
C LEU A 92 16.77 2.60 2.03
N THR A 93 16.74 1.38 2.57
CA THR A 93 15.86 0.32 2.03
C THR A 93 14.40 0.71 2.13
N SER A 94 13.96 1.24 3.28
CA SER A 94 12.58 1.70 3.47
C SER A 94 12.23 2.83 2.50
N PHE A 95 13.14 3.79 2.29
CA PHE A 95 12.95 4.88 1.33
C PHE A 95 12.76 4.35 -0.10
N PHE A 96 13.67 3.48 -0.57
CA PHE A 96 13.59 2.94 -1.94
C PHE A 96 12.36 2.05 -2.14
N VAL A 97 12.07 1.13 -1.22
CA VAL A 97 10.89 0.25 -1.31
C VAL A 97 9.58 1.04 -1.36
N ASN A 98 9.48 2.10 -0.56
CA ASN A 98 8.26 2.90 -0.45
C ASN A 98 8.21 4.12 -1.40
N SER A 99 9.29 4.42 -2.15
CA SER A 99 9.34 5.55 -3.09
C SER A 99 8.21 5.54 -4.13
N ARG A 100 7.69 4.38 -4.48
CA ARG A 100 6.53 4.20 -5.39
C ARG A 100 5.27 4.93 -4.90
N HIS A 101 5.06 5.05 -3.60
CA HIS A 101 3.89 5.75 -3.03
C HIS A 101 3.86 7.24 -3.39
N ILE A 102 5.03 7.87 -3.65
CA ILE A 102 5.13 9.25 -4.15
C ILE A 102 4.41 9.37 -5.51
N PHE A 103 4.66 8.43 -6.42
CA PHE A 103 4.05 8.41 -7.75
C PHE A 103 2.55 8.12 -7.71
N TYR A 104 2.11 7.26 -6.77
CA TYR A 104 0.68 6.99 -6.57
C TYR A 104 -0.08 8.26 -6.15
N GLY A 105 0.50 9.01 -5.20
CA GLY A 105 -0.11 10.26 -4.72
C GLY A 105 -0.28 11.31 -5.80
N ILE A 106 0.65 11.39 -6.77
CA ILE A 106 0.58 12.33 -7.88
C ILE A 106 -0.67 12.11 -8.74
N SER A 107 -1.11 10.86 -8.91
CA SER A 107 -2.27 10.50 -9.73
C SER A 107 -3.61 11.04 -9.18
N PHE A 108 -3.67 11.43 -7.91
CA PHE A 108 -4.89 11.83 -7.20
C PHE A 108 -4.78 13.20 -6.51
N ILE A 109 -3.84 14.05 -6.95
CA ILE A 109 -3.57 15.34 -6.30
C ILE A 109 -4.84 16.20 -6.21
N ASP A 110 -5.62 16.27 -7.29
CA ASP A 110 -6.79 17.15 -7.35
C ASP A 110 -7.91 16.64 -6.43
N GLU A 111 -8.18 15.34 -6.46
CA GLU A 111 -9.18 14.70 -5.60
C GLU A 111 -8.81 14.86 -4.12
N TYR A 112 -7.54 14.60 -3.77
CA TYR A 112 -7.09 14.68 -2.38
C TYR A 112 -7.03 16.14 -1.87
N LYS A 113 -6.65 17.10 -2.71
CA LYS A 113 -6.74 18.53 -2.36
C LYS A 113 -8.17 18.95 -2.05
N SER A 114 -9.14 18.49 -2.85
CA SER A 114 -10.55 18.83 -2.66
C SER A 114 -11.11 18.28 -1.33
N ALA A 115 -10.55 17.18 -0.81
CA ALA A 115 -10.95 16.55 0.43
C ALA A 115 -10.35 17.18 1.71
N GLY A 116 -9.42 18.13 1.59
CA GLY A 116 -8.78 18.81 2.73
C GLY A 116 -8.02 17.88 3.67
N LEU A 117 -8.35 17.87 4.98
CA LEU A 117 -7.69 17.00 5.97
C LEU A 117 -7.88 15.51 5.68
N ARG A 118 -9.03 15.12 5.13
CA ARG A 118 -9.27 13.73 4.71
C ARG A 118 -8.35 13.32 3.57
N GLY A 119 -8.05 14.26 2.66
CA GLY A 119 -7.08 14.03 1.57
C GLY A 119 -5.67 13.78 2.08
N LYS A 120 -5.23 14.47 3.14
CA LYS A 120 -3.93 14.19 3.78
C LYS A 120 -3.87 12.77 4.36
N TYR A 121 -4.94 12.32 4.98
CA TYR A 121 -5.04 10.95 5.48
C TYR A 121 -5.02 9.93 4.33
N MET A 122 -5.80 10.15 3.26
CA MET A 122 -5.80 9.28 2.08
C MET A 122 -4.42 9.21 1.42
N MET A 123 -3.66 10.30 1.43
CA MET A 123 -2.29 10.33 0.92
C MET A 123 -1.33 9.49 1.78
N PHE A 124 -1.46 9.55 3.11
CA PHE A 124 -0.72 8.71 4.05
C PHE A 124 -1.08 7.23 3.92
N SER A 125 -2.37 6.91 3.78
CA SER A 125 -2.90 5.55 3.74
C SER A 125 -2.96 4.93 2.33
N LEU A 126 -2.22 5.49 1.37
CA LEU A 126 -2.24 5.05 -0.02
C LEU A 126 -1.24 3.89 -0.24
N THR A 127 -1.73 2.67 -0.21
CA THR A 127 -1.02 1.44 -0.56
C THR A 127 -1.26 1.04 -2.01
N ASP A 128 -0.63 -0.05 -2.48
CA ASP A 128 -0.83 -0.58 -3.83
C ASP A 128 -2.30 -0.96 -4.09
N GLU A 129 -2.92 -1.62 -3.12
CA GLU A 129 -4.30 -2.10 -3.20
C GLU A 129 -5.27 -0.92 -3.16
N THR A 130 -5.09 -0.01 -2.19
CA THR A 130 -5.92 1.20 -2.09
C THR A 130 -5.79 2.08 -3.33
N TYR A 131 -4.58 2.18 -3.92
CA TYR A 131 -4.35 2.86 -5.19
C TYR A 131 -5.19 2.25 -6.32
N SER A 132 -5.20 0.92 -6.43
CA SER A 132 -5.97 0.21 -7.46
C SER A 132 -7.48 0.45 -7.31
N VAL A 133 -7.99 0.42 -6.08
CA VAL A 133 -9.40 0.73 -5.78
C VAL A 133 -9.73 2.19 -6.12
N HIS A 134 -8.86 3.14 -5.75
CA HIS A 134 -9.05 4.56 -6.08
C HIS A 134 -9.03 4.82 -7.59
N CYS A 135 -8.17 4.13 -8.36
CA CYS A 135 -8.20 4.21 -9.82
C CYS A 135 -9.56 3.78 -10.39
N PHE A 136 -10.10 2.66 -9.88
CA PHE A 136 -11.43 2.19 -10.29
C PHE A 136 -12.53 3.19 -9.91
N MET A 137 -12.51 3.70 -8.68
CA MET A 137 -13.49 4.67 -8.19
C MET A 137 -13.45 5.99 -8.96
N LYS A 138 -12.25 6.45 -9.37
CA LYS A 138 -12.07 7.62 -10.24
C LYS A 138 -12.75 7.40 -11.58
N GLY A 139 -12.51 6.25 -12.21
CA GLY A 139 -13.15 5.88 -13.48
C GLY A 139 -14.67 5.75 -13.39
N ALA A 140 -15.20 5.35 -12.23
CA ALA A 140 -16.62 5.24 -11.95
C ALA A 140 -17.31 6.57 -11.50
N GLY A 141 -16.54 7.66 -11.32
CA GLY A 141 -17.06 8.95 -10.86
C GLY A 141 -17.57 8.94 -9.42
N GLU A 142 -16.97 8.13 -8.53
CA GLU A 142 -17.38 8.01 -7.15
C GLU A 142 -17.03 9.24 -6.31
N ASP A 143 -17.88 9.52 -5.30
CA ASP A 143 -17.66 10.62 -4.35
C ASP A 143 -16.37 10.44 -3.55
N VAL A 144 -15.54 11.47 -3.48
CA VAL A 144 -14.27 11.50 -2.71
C VAL A 144 -14.47 11.15 -1.23
N ARG A 145 -15.66 11.38 -0.68
CA ARG A 145 -16.00 10.92 0.68
C ARG A 145 -16.02 9.40 0.79
N THR A 146 -16.41 8.69 -0.26
CA THR A 146 -16.36 7.23 -0.32
C THR A 146 -14.90 6.74 -0.33
N TRP A 147 -14.01 7.43 -1.05
CA TRP A 147 -12.58 7.13 -1.09
C TRP A 147 -11.93 7.19 0.30
N PHE A 148 -12.28 8.21 1.09
CA PHE A 148 -11.79 8.33 2.45
C PHE A 148 -12.17 7.12 3.32
N PHE A 149 -13.42 6.64 3.24
CA PHE A 149 -13.83 5.48 4.00
C PHE A 149 -13.19 4.18 3.50
N VAL A 150 -12.94 4.02 2.20
CA VAL A 150 -12.14 2.90 1.66
C VAL A 150 -10.75 2.91 2.29
N SER A 151 -10.04 4.03 2.22
CA SER A 151 -8.70 4.16 2.83
C SER A 151 -8.70 3.87 4.33
N LEU A 152 -9.76 4.26 5.04
CA LEU A 152 -9.90 4.00 6.48
C LEU A 152 -10.14 2.51 6.76
N PHE A 153 -10.99 1.86 5.98
CA PHE A 153 -11.28 0.43 6.13
C PHE A 153 -10.04 -0.41 5.81
N ASP A 154 -9.36 -0.14 4.72
CA ASP A 154 -8.14 -0.84 4.33
C ASP A 154 -7.07 -0.73 5.43
N HIS A 155 -6.89 0.47 6.01
CA HIS A 155 -5.96 0.67 7.12
C HIS A 155 -6.36 -0.13 8.36
N ILE A 156 -7.65 -0.14 8.74
CA ILE A 156 -8.16 -0.93 9.86
C ILE A 156 -7.95 -2.43 9.60
N TYR A 157 -8.20 -2.92 8.40
CA TYR A 157 -8.01 -4.34 8.07
C TYR A 157 -6.56 -4.78 8.24
N TRP A 158 -5.61 -3.94 7.82
CA TRP A 158 -4.19 -4.19 8.00
C TRP A 158 -3.77 -4.23 9.47
N ILE A 159 -4.24 -3.25 10.26
CA ILE A 159 -3.98 -3.21 11.71
C ILE A 159 -4.51 -4.47 12.39
N LEU A 160 -5.77 -4.84 12.11
CA LEU A 160 -6.41 -6.02 12.70
C LEU A 160 -5.70 -7.31 12.27
N GLY A 161 -5.33 -7.43 10.99
CA GLY A 161 -4.54 -8.55 10.49
C GLY A 161 -3.21 -8.68 11.22
N GLY A 162 -2.45 -7.59 11.32
CA GLY A 162 -1.15 -7.57 12.01
C GLY A 162 -1.24 -7.93 13.49
N MET A 163 -2.22 -7.36 14.19
CA MET A 163 -2.44 -7.70 15.61
C MET A 163 -2.88 -9.15 15.81
N LEU A 164 -3.80 -9.63 14.97
CA LEU A 164 -4.29 -11.02 15.00
C LEU A 164 -3.13 -11.99 14.74
N GLY A 165 -2.34 -11.74 13.72
CA GLY A 165 -1.17 -12.56 13.39
C GLY A 165 -0.14 -12.59 14.51
N ALA A 166 0.18 -11.43 15.09
CA ALA A 166 1.12 -11.36 16.21
C ALA A 166 0.58 -12.06 17.46
N PHE A 167 -0.73 -11.99 17.72
CA PHE A 167 -1.36 -12.75 18.79
C PHE A 167 -1.26 -14.25 18.53
N ILE A 168 -1.63 -14.72 17.34
CA ILE A 168 -1.49 -16.13 16.95
C ILE A 168 -0.04 -16.60 17.10
N GLY A 169 0.92 -15.84 16.60
CA GLY A 169 2.34 -16.15 16.71
C GLY A 169 2.86 -16.20 18.14
N SER A 170 2.32 -15.37 19.04
CA SER A 170 2.73 -15.32 20.45
C SER A 170 2.19 -16.47 21.32
N VAL A 171 1.03 -17.03 20.97
CA VAL A 171 0.37 -18.10 21.75
C VAL A 171 0.52 -19.47 21.12
N SER A 172 0.92 -19.56 19.86
CA SER A 172 1.02 -20.80 19.11
C SER A 172 2.41 -21.41 19.26
N SER A 173 2.45 -22.71 19.54
CA SER A 173 3.68 -23.52 19.47
C SER A 173 3.99 -23.99 18.04
N PHE A 174 3.23 -23.55 17.04
CA PHE A 174 3.43 -23.96 15.66
C PHE A 174 4.74 -23.35 15.10
N ASP A 175 5.45 -24.16 14.37
CA ASP A 175 6.61 -23.72 13.60
C ASP A 175 6.10 -23.04 12.30
N PHE A 176 6.19 -21.72 12.28
CA PHE A 176 5.78 -20.91 11.13
C PHE A 176 6.90 -20.74 10.08
N ARG A 177 7.84 -21.70 10.00
CA ARG A 177 8.85 -21.71 8.93
C ARG A 177 8.16 -21.61 7.57
N GLY A 178 8.65 -20.71 6.75
CA GLY A 178 8.08 -20.45 5.43
C GLY A 178 7.06 -19.31 5.38
N ILE A 179 6.64 -18.72 6.52
CA ILE A 179 5.78 -17.52 6.48
C ILE A 179 6.50 -16.34 5.82
N GLU A 180 7.83 -16.32 5.88
CA GLU A 180 8.69 -15.37 5.16
C GLU A 180 8.47 -15.41 3.65
N PHE A 181 8.03 -16.55 3.12
CA PHE A 181 7.67 -16.69 1.71
C PHE A 181 6.47 -15.83 1.34
N SER A 182 5.64 -15.41 2.30
CA SER A 182 4.49 -14.51 2.06
C SER A 182 4.92 -13.20 1.40
N MET A 183 6.08 -12.66 1.77
CA MET A 183 6.64 -11.45 1.13
C MET A 183 7.07 -11.75 -0.32
N THR A 184 7.76 -12.85 -0.55
CA THR A 184 8.16 -13.26 -1.90
C THR A 184 6.93 -13.51 -2.78
N ALA A 185 5.91 -14.19 -2.25
CA ALA A 185 4.65 -14.42 -2.93
C ALA A 185 3.93 -13.10 -3.27
N LEU A 186 3.90 -12.13 -2.34
CA LEU A 186 3.33 -10.79 -2.57
C LEU A 186 4.03 -10.10 -3.75
N PHE A 187 5.36 -10.04 -3.75
CA PHE A 187 6.10 -9.42 -4.85
C PHE A 187 5.94 -10.17 -6.17
N ALA A 188 5.86 -11.51 -6.15
CA ALA A 188 5.59 -12.31 -7.33
C ALA A 188 4.20 -12.01 -7.92
N VAL A 189 3.18 -11.89 -7.07
CA VAL A 189 1.81 -11.51 -7.50
C VAL A 189 1.80 -10.11 -8.12
N ILE A 190 2.43 -9.13 -7.46
CA ILE A 190 2.54 -7.75 -7.98
C ILE A 190 3.25 -7.76 -9.34
N LEU A 191 4.32 -8.52 -9.49
CA LEU A 191 5.06 -8.62 -10.75
C LEU A 191 4.20 -9.23 -11.86
N VAL A 192 3.50 -10.34 -11.58
CA VAL A 192 2.60 -11.00 -12.54
C VAL A 192 1.46 -10.07 -12.95
N GLU A 193 0.87 -9.34 -12.00
CA GLU A 193 -0.18 -8.36 -12.28
C GLU A 193 0.33 -7.24 -13.20
N ARG A 194 1.52 -6.70 -12.94
CA ARG A 194 2.15 -5.68 -13.78
C ARG A 194 2.44 -6.19 -15.19
N ILE A 195 2.92 -7.44 -15.33
CA ILE A 195 3.13 -8.07 -16.65
C ILE A 195 1.81 -8.22 -17.40
N ARG A 196 0.73 -8.62 -16.73
CA ARG A 196 -0.59 -8.75 -17.35
C ARG A 196 -1.17 -7.41 -17.79
N THR A 197 -0.97 -6.35 -16.99
CA THR A 197 -1.57 -5.03 -17.23
C THR A 197 -0.79 -4.22 -18.26
N ILE A 198 0.55 -4.22 -18.21
CA ILE A 198 1.44 -3.38 -19.02
C ILE A 198 2.00 -4.17 -20.22
N GLY A 199 2.06 -5.51 -20.13
CA GLY A 199 2.54 -6.37 -21.19
C GLY A 199 4.07 -6.39 -21.32
N LYS A 200 4.56 -6.39 -22.57
CA LYS A 200 6.00 -6.59 -22.89
C LYS A 200 6.94 -5.58 -22.22
N GLU A 201 6.49 -4.35 -21.99
CA GLU A 201 7.33 -3.33 -21.33
C GLU A 201 7.60 -3.67 -19.86
N ALA A 202 6.61 -4.22 -19.16
CA ALA A 202 6.80 -4.69 -17.78
C ALA A 202 7.79 -5.86 -17.72
N VAL A 203 7.73 -6.79 -18.69
CA VAL A 203 8.69 -7.90 -18.80
C VAL A 203 10.11 -7.37 -18.99
N HIS A 204 10.32 -6.43 -19.91
CA HIS A 204 11.65 -5.83 -20.12
C HIS A 204 12.18 -5.10 -18.88
N THR A 205 11.30 -4.39 -18.18
CA THR A 205 11.69 -3.69 -16.94
C THR A 205 12.03 -4.68 -15.83
N ALA A 206 11.24 -5.76 -15.68
CA ALA A 206 11.50 -6.84 -14.74
C ALA A 206 12.83 -7.56 -15.02
N LEU A 207 13.13 -7.84 -16.29
CA LEU A 207 14.40 -8.46 -16.71
C LEU A 207 15.59 -7.53 -16.44
N LEU A 208 15.46 -6.23 -16.68
CA LEU A 208 16.52 -5.25 -16.34
C LEU A 208 16.76 -5.20 -14.83
N GLY A 209 15.70 -5.07 -14.04
CA GLY A 209 15.81 -5.03 -12.57
C GLY A 209 16.35 -6.33 -11.98
N GLY A 210 15.82 -7.46 -12.43
CA GLY A 210 16.30 -8.79 -12.03
C GLY A 210 17.75 -9.05 -12.44
N GLY A 211 18.12 -8.66 -13.65
CA GLY A 211 19.49 -8.75 -14.14
C GLY A 211 20.48 -7.92 -13.31
N CYS A 212 20.11 -6.66 -12.98
CA CYS A 212 20.91 -5.84 -12.06
C CYS A 212 21.05 -6.47 -10.68
N ALA A 213 19.96 -7.02 -10.15
CA ALA A 213 19.98 -7.65 -8.83
C ALA A 213 20.89 -8.87 -8.81
N LEU A 214 20.77 -9.76 -9.80
CA LEU A 214 21.60 -10.96 -9.91
C LEU A 214 23.09 -10.60 -10.13
N LEU A 215 23.39 -9.65 -11.00
CA LEU A 215 24.76 -9.20 -11.26
C LEU A 215 25.40 -8.65 -9.98
N LEU A 216 24.70 -7.77 -9.27
CA LEU A 216 25.23 -7.14 -8.07
C LEU A 216 25.25 -8.08 -6.87
N LEU A 217 24.34 -9.05 -6.79
CA LEU A 217 24.40 -10.14 -5.83
C LEU A 217 25.70 -10.96 -6.00
N PHE A 218 26.05 -11.28 -7.25
CA PHE A 218 27.27 -12.01 -7.56
C PHE A 218 28.55 -11.20 -7.27
N LEU A 219 28.52 -9.89 -7.50
CA LEU A 219 29.68 -9.01 -7.32
C LEU A 219 29.91 -8.58 -5.87
N LEU A 220 28.84 -8.29 -5.12
CA LEU A 220 28.87 -7.66 -3.79
C LEU A 220 28.48 -8.62 -2.65
N GLY A 221 27.92 -9.80 -2.98
CA GLY A 221 27.41 -10.75 -2.00
C GLY A 221 26.08 -10.35 -1.36
N GLU A 222 25.53 -11.28 -0.56
CA GLU A 222 24.15 -11.19 0.01
C GLU A 222 23.93 -9.96 0.92
N GLY A 223 24.96 -9.51 1.64
CA GLY A 223 24.83 -8.44 2.63
C GLY A 223 24.77 -7.02 2.06
N SER A 224 25.18 -6.78 0.81
CA SER A 224 25.41 -5.42 0.28
C SER A 224 24.83 -5.15 -1.11
N PHE A 225 24.23 -6.14 -1.78
CA PHE A 225 23.76 -5.99 -3.16
C PHE A 225 22.45 -5.20 -3.29
N LEU A 226 21.59 -5.21 -2.27
CA LEU A 226 20.19 -4.74 -2.39
C LEU A 226 20.11 -3.27 -2.79
N LEU A 227 20.77 -2.39 -2.04
CA LEU A 227 20.72 -0.95 -2.30
C LEU A 227 21.36 -0.55 -3.64
N PRO A 228 22.57 -1.03 -3.98
CA PRO A 228 23.15 -0.76 -5.29
C PRO A 228 22.31 -1.29 -6.45
N SER A 229 21.66 -2.47 -6.30
CA SER A 229 20.81 -3.02 -7.36
C SER A 229 19.54 -2.20 -7.58
N MET A 230 18.93 -1.71 -6.51
CA MET A 230 17.78 -0.82 -6.62
C MET A 230 18.15 0.50 -7.29
N ALA A 231 19.25 1.13 -6.87
CA ALA A 231 19.72 2.38 -7.46
C ALA A 231 20.08 2.20 -8.96
N CYS A 232 20.83 1.14 -9.30
CA CYS A 232 21.18 0.82 -10.68
C CYS A 232 19.95 0.57 -11.55
N SER A 233 18.99 -0.21 -11.06
CA SER A 233 17.73 -0.49 -11.75
C SER A 233 16.92 0.79 -12.01
N LEU A 234 16.81 1.69 -11.03
CA LEU A 234 16.13 2.98 -11.21
C LEU A 234 16.80 3.84 -12.29
N VAL A 235 18.12 3.95 -12.28
CA VAL A 235 18.87 4.71 -13.27
C VAL A 235 18.66 4.14 -14.68
N LEU A 236 18.74 2.82 -14.85
CA LEU A 236 18.54 2.18 -16.15
C LEU A 236 17.11 2.34 -16.67
N VAL A 237 16.11 2.20 -15.82
CA VAL A 237 14.70 2.44 -16.19
C VAL A 237 14.48 3.90 -16.59
N TYR A 238 15.05 4.85 -15.84
CA TYR A 238 14.97 6.27 -16.16
C TYR A 238 15.61 6.60 -17.52
N ILE A 239 16.83 6.11 -17.78
CA ILE A 239 17.52 6.30 -19.07
C ILE A 239 16.71 5.70 -20.23
N LYS A 240 16.12 4.51 -20.03
CA LYS A 240 15.26 3.88 -21.03
C LYS A 240 14.01 4.71 -21.31
N GLY A 241 13.35 5.20 -20.28
CA GLY A 241 12.16 6.05 -20.41
C GLY A 241 12.44 7.37 -21.13
N SER A 242 13.55 8.04 -20.78
CA SER A 242 13.99 9.27 -21.42
C SER A 242 14.30 9.07 -22.91
N ARG A 243 14.97 7.97 -23.28
CA ARG A 243 15.26 7.64 -24.69
C ARG A 243 14.00 7.30 -25.49
N ALA A 244 13.01 6.66 -24.88
CA ALA A 244 11.73 6.38 -25.53
C ALA A 244 10.97 7.69 -25.84
N HIS A 245 10.93 8.62 -24.90
CA HIS A 245 10.28 9.93 -25.06
C HIS A 245 10.94 10.76 -26.18
N SER A 246 12.26 10.86 -26.18
CA SER A 246 13.02 11.57 -27.23
C SER A 246 12.82 10.97 -28.63
N ARG A 247 12.62 9.65 -28.73
CA ARG A 247 12.31 8.99 -30.00
C ARG A 247 10.91 9.28 -30.52
N GLU A 248 9.94 9.41 -29.62
CA GLU A 248 8.57 9.79 -29.99
C GLU A 248 8.50 11.25 -30.44
N GLU A 249 9.19 12.16 -29.77
CA GLU A 249 9.29 13.56 -30.19
C GLU A 249 9.94 13.70 -31.57
N SER A 250 11.04 12.98 -31.82
CA SER A 250 11.71 12.97 -33.12
C SER A 250 10.89 12.37 -34.27
N LYS A 251 9.88 11.57 -33.98
CA LYS A 251 8.96 11.03 -35.01
C LYS A 251 7.75 11.93 -35.27
N ARG A 252 7.48 12.89 -34.38
CA ARG A 252 6.39 13.86 -34.51
C ARG A 252 6.84 15.21 -35.12
N ALA A 253 8.15 15.46 -35.14
CA ALA A 253 8.79 16.58 -35.83
C ALA A 253 9.19 16.21 -37.28
#